data_9ff16d4c00ff1381aedaef4f4cf2cb17
#
_entry.id   9ff16d4c00ff1381aedaef4f4cf2cb17
#
_cell.length_a   1.000
_cell.length_b   1.000
_cell.length_c   1.000
_cell.angle_alpha   90.00
_cell.angle_beta   90.00
_cell.angle_gamma   90.00
#
_symmetry.space_group_name_H-M   'P 1'
#
loop_
_entity.id
_entity.type
_entity.pdbx_description
1 polymer ?
#
loop_
_entity_poly.entity_id
_entity_poly.type
_entity_poly.pdbx_seq_one_letter_code
_entity_poly.pdbx_strand_id
1 'polypeptide(L)'
;MAIPEEIRRVARPKNTVVVQSGSKGANLYAVRERAGFKYGPKGNPQPINGRIIGHIVDGRYVPLHDDLSLATPDMLSYGASAFIHSCSEDLLQDLYDVYSASDAQRIMALASLRVLKPKITARRVGTEYRRTFISRYYPDLALSANTISTFLQKLGEDGAKRETFYKKRISLVEKTHHVAIDGTLKQDSSSFNDLSAFSRKARVKGCRDISVIYAYDLERMEPLCAEVFPGNSIDATSYRAFIVNNDIRKGIVL
;
A
#
# COMPACT_ATOMS: atom_id res chain seq x y z
N MET A 1 43.60 25.44 23.56
CA MET A 1 44.87 25.15 22.85
C MET A 1 44.65 25.25 21.36
N ALA A 2 45.65 25.76 20.61
CA ALA A 2 45.56 25.80 19.16
C ALA A 2 45.70 24.38 18.59
N ILE A 3 44.92 24.03 17.58
CA ILE A 3 44.98 22.72 16.90
C ILE A 3 46.27 22.67 16.09
N PRO A 4 47.11 21.61 16.22
CA PRO A 4 48.35 21.46 15.47
C PRO A 4 48.12 21.57 13.97
N GLU A 5 49.12 22.13 13.26
CA GLU A 5 48.99 22.38 11.84
C GLU A 5 48.90 21.09 11.01
N GLU A 6 49.58 20.04 11.44
CA GLU A 6 49.51 18.70 10.86
C GLU A 6 48.05 18.16 10.85
N ILE A 7 47.34 18.35 11.95
CA ILE A 7 45.94 17.93 12.08
C ILE A 7 45.01 18.77 11.21
N ARG A 8 45.32 20.07 11.04
CA ARG A 8 44.53 20.96 10.16
C ARG A 8 44.67 20.62 8.69
N ARG A 9 45.81 20.08 8.26
CA ARG A 9 46.12 19.73 6.86
C ARG A 9 45.58 18.37 6.43
N VAL A 10 45.04 17.54 7.36
CA VAL A 10 44.49 16.23 7.03
C VAL A 10 43.37 16.39 6.00
N ALA A 11 43.48 15.61 4.91
CA ALA A 11 42.46 15.56 3.86
C ALA A 11 41.11 15.12 4.45
N ARG A 12 40.07 15.90 4.19
CA ARG A 12 38.72 15.68 4.74
C ARG A 12 37.67 16.32 3.81
N PRO A 13 36.34 16.03 4.01
CA PRO A 13 35.29 16.65 3.19
C PRO A 13 35.36 18.17 3.17
N LYS A 14 35.02 18.76 2.03
CA LYS A 14 34.95 20.23 1.85
C LYS A 14 33.92 20.82 2.83
N ASN A 15 34.08 22.09 3.16
CA ASN A 15 33.18 22.83 4.04
C ASN A 15 33.10 22.27 5.47
N THR A 16 34.23 21.78 6.00
CA THR A 16 34.33 21.25 7.36
C THR A 16 35.38 22.00 8.19
N VAL A 17 35.29 21.86 9.49
CA VAL A 17 36.26 22.44 10.44
C VAL A 17 36.70 21.38 11.45
N VAL A 18 37.97 21.39 11.81
CA VAL A 18 38.45 20.57 12.93
C VAL A 18 38.31 21.35 14.20
N VAL A 19 37.80 20.72 15.23
CA VAL A 19 37.69 21.27 16.57
C VAL A 19 38.24 20.28 17.60
N GLN A 20 38.81 20.78 18.66
CA GLN A 20 39.20 19.93 19.76
C GLN A 20 37.92 19.50 20.51
N SER A 21 37.69 18.18 20.59
CA SER A 21 36.59 17.63 21.36
C SER A 21 36.95 17.56 22.85
N GLY A 22 35.95 17.50 23.73
CA GLY A 22 36.20 17.26 25.14
C GLY A 22 36.68 15.83 25.47
N SER A 23 36.76 14.96 24.46
CA SER A 23 37.17 13.56 24.57
C SER A 23 38.69 13.45 24.57
N LYS A 24 39.22 12.39 25.20
CA LYS A 24 40.66 12.05 25.18
C LYS A 24 40.94 10.94 24.14
N GLY A 25 42.22 10.75 23.80
CA GLY A 25 42.62 9.67 22.90
C GLY A 25 42.21 9.90 21.44
N ALA A 26 41.83 8.86 20.75
CA ALA A 26 41.52 8.85 19.31
C ALA A 26 40.43 9.87 18.89
N ASN A 27 39.56 10.28 19.78
CA ASN A 27 38.47 11.23 19.50
C ASN A 27 38.82 12.69 19.89
N LEU A 28 40.06 12.99 20.14
CA LEU A 28 40.50 14.33 20.57
C LEU A 28 40.15 15.41 19.55
N TYR A 29 40.29 15.11 18.26
CA TYR A 29 40.05 16.04 17.15
C TYR A 29 38.80 15.63 16.37
N ALA A 30 37.72 16.37 16.56
CA ALA A 30 36.46 16.14 15.84
C ALA A 30 36.40 17.02 14.57
N VAL A 31 35.84 16.44 13.52
CA VAL A 31 35.53 17.14 12.26
C VAL A 31 34.03 17.48 12.26
N ARG A 32 33.71 18.76 12.12
CA ARG A 32 32.34 19.26 12.07
C ARG A 32 32.02 19.90 10.73
N GLU A 33 30.77 19.76 10.29
CA GLU A 33 30.24 20.56 9.19
C GLU A 33 30.21 22.04 9.54
N ARG A 34 30.33 22.92 8.54
CA ARG A 34 30.03 24.34 8.70
C ARG A 34 28.58 24.57 8.35
N ALA A 35 27.75 24.89 9.35
CA ALA A 35 26.30 25.07 9.20
C ALA A 35 25.89 26.47 8.71
N GLY A 36 26.81 27.44 8.77
CA GLY A 36 26.53 28.82 8.36
C GLY A 36 27.43 29.84 9.05
N PHE A 37 27.00 31.09 9.09
CA PHE A 37 27.70 32.22 9.75
C PHE A 37 26.72 33.00 10.62
N LYS A 38 27.22 33.51 11.74
CA LYS A 38 26.56 34.56 12.52
C LYS A 38 27.47 35.77 12.58
N TYR A 39 26.92 36.96 12.70
CA TYR A 39 27.68 38.16 12.86
C TYR A 39 27.92 38.43 14.36
N GLY A 40 29.16 38.61 14.71
CA GLY A 40 29.53 39.01 16.10
C GLY A 40 29.18 40.47 16.37
N PRO A 41 29.33 40.93 17.65
CA PRO A 41 28.98 42.30 18.05
C PRO A 41 29.75 43.39 17.29
N LYS A 42 30.90 43.04 16.69
CA LYS A 42 31.75 43.96 15.88
C LYS A 42 31.49 43.82 14.37
N GLY A 43 30.40 43.18 13.96
CA GLY A 43 30.03 42.97 12.53
C GLY A 43 30.89 41.95 11.77
N ASN A 44 31.79 41.24 12.44
CA ASN A 44 32.63 40.21 11.80
C ASN A 44 31.88 38.86 11.69
N PRO A 45 31.97 38.16 10.57
CA PRO A 45 31.32 36.86 10.38
C PRO A 45 32.02 35.80 11.24
N GLN A 46 31.24 35.10 12.05
CA GLN A 46 31.68 33.97 12.86
C GLN A 46 31.02 32.68 12.34
N PRO A 47 31.82 31.65 12.02
CA PRO A 47 31.26 30.41 11.52
C PRO A 47 30.46 29.68 12.61
N ILE A 48 29.31 29.11 12.22
CA ILE A 48 28.52 28.21 13.06
C ILE A 48 28.93 26.79 12.70
N ASN A 49 29.38 26.03 13.69
CA ASN A 49 29.74 24.63 13.52
C ASN A 49 28.48 23.76 13.67
N GLY A 50 28.25 22.89 12.69
CA GLY A 50 27.19 21.91 12.69
C GLY A 50 27.55 20.63 13.47
N ARG A 51 26.95 19.50 13.04
CA ARG A 51 27.17 18.18 13.66
C ARG A 51 28.61 17.70 13.46
N ILE A 52 29.06 16.78 14.30
CA ILE A 52 30.31 16.05 14.12
C ILE A 52 30.06 15.00 13.03
N ILE A 53 30.93 14.93 12.02
CA ILE A 53 30.85 13.99 10.89
C ILE A 53 32.00 12.98 10.87
N GLY A 54 32.97 13.12 11.78
CA GLY A 54 34.10 12.23 11.90
C GLY A 54 35.13 12.75 12.89
N HIS A 55 36.23 12.02 12.98
CA HIS A 55 37.37 12.36 13.83
C HIS A 55 38.66 12.25 13.03
N ILE A 56 39.72 12.92 13.49
CA ILE A 56 41.07 12.70 12.97
C ILE A 56 41.79 11.79 13.96
N VAL A 57 42.09 10.58 13.51
CA VAL A 57 42.76 9.53 14.29
C VAL A 57 44.04 9.17 13.51
N ASP A 58 45.18 9.16 14.19
CA ASP A 58 46.49 8.81 13.63
C ASP A 58 46.79 9.55 12.31
N GLY A 59 46.48 10.86 12.24
CA GLY A 59 46.70 11.69 11.08
C GLY A 59 45.79 11.41 9.89
N ARG A 60 44.70 10.65 10.04
CA ARG A 60 43.74 10.33 8.98
C ARG A 60 42.32 10.72 9.42
N TYR A 61 41.53 11.17 8.45
CA TYR A 61 40.10 11.39 8.67
C TYR A 61 39.39 10.05 8.70
N VAL A 62 38.71 9.79 9.82
CA VAL A 62 37.84 8.64 10.01
C VAL A 62 36.41 9.19 10.12
N PRO A 63 35.53 8.91 9.13
CA PRO A 63 34.14 9.32 9.23
C PRO A 63 33.48 8.69 10.45
N LEU A 64 32.58 9.42 11.09
CA LEU A 64 31.61 8.74 11.96
C LEU A 64 30.85 7.80 11.06
N HIS A 65 30.95 6.49 11.33
CA HIS A 65 29.96 5.59 10.79
C HIS A 65 28.60 6.12 11.26
N ASP A 66 27.68 6.30 10.32
CA ASP A 66 26.28 6.50 10.69
C ASP A 66 25.97 5.38 11.68
N ASP A 67 25.73 5.77 12.90
CA ASP A 67 25.60 4.82 14.01
C ASP A 67 24.44 3.91 13.63
N LEU A 68 24.72 2.63 13.35
CA LEU A 68 23.66 1.64 13.06
C LEU A 68 22.61 1.61 14.17
N SER A 69 22.95 2.16 15.35
CA SER A 69 22.00 2.41 16.44
C SER A 69 20.94 3.47 16.12
N LEU A 70 21.17 4.36 15.13
CA LEU A 70 20.18 5.34 14.63
C LEU A 70 19.42 4.83 13.41
N ALA A 71 19.86 3.74 12.78
CA ALA A 71 19.08 3.04 11.77
C ALA A 71 17.93 2.32 12.49
N THR A 72 16.74 2.89 12.46
CA THR A 72 15.53 2.15 12.81
C THR A 72 15.35 1.03 11.78
N PRO A 73 15.57 -0.26 12.13
CA PRO A 73 15.40 -1.33 11.18
C PRO A 73 13.94 -1.34 10.71
N ASP A 74 13.72 -1.30 9.40
CA ASP A 74 12.40 -1.38 8.81
C ASP A 74 11.96 -2.86 8.85
N MET A 75 11.19 -3.21 9.88
CA MET A 75 10.68 -4.57 10.05
C MET A 75 9.35 -4.72 9.31
N LEU A 76 9.38 -5.45 8.20
CA LEU A 76 8.20 -5.71 7.39
C LEU A 76 7.73 -7.17 7.54
N SER A 77 6.42 -7.36 7.65
CA SER A 77 5.81 -8.69 7.56
C SER A 77 5.90 -9.19 6.11
N TYR A 78 6.66 -10.28 5.89
CA TYR A 78 7.02 -10.77 4.55
C TYR A 78 6.18 -11.97 4.10
N GLY A 79 6.24 -13.10 4.78
CA GLY A 79 5.81 -14.42 4.28
C GLY A 79 4.41 -14.45 3.67
N ALA A 80 3.40 -14.00 4.41
CA ALA A 80 2.03 -13.97 3.90
C ALA A 80 1.85 -12.96 2.74
N SER A 81 2.58 -11.83 2.77
CA SER A 81 2.58 -10.85 1.67
C SER A 81 3.16 -11.44 0.40
N ALA A 82 4.27 -12.18 0.51
CA ALA A 82 4.93 -12.84 -0.62
C ALA A 82 4.05 -13.94 -1.21
N PHE A 83 3.41 -14.76 -0.36
CA PHE A 83 2.49 -15.80 -0.80
C PHE A 83 1.30 -15.24 -1.57
N ILE A 84 0.63 -14.20 -1.05
CA ILE A 84 -0.48 -13.55 -1.75
C ILE A 84 0.01 -12.98 -3.09
N HIS A 85 1.15 -12.32 -3.12
CA HIS A 85 1.70 -11.75 -4.34
C HIS A 85 1.94 -12.82 -5.41
N SER A 86 2.62 -13.92 -5.07
CA SER A 86 2.91 -15.00 -6.02
C SER A 86 1.64 -15.70 -6.55
N CYS A 87 0.62 -15.87 -5.69
CA CYS A 87 -0.66 -16.47 -6.12
C CYS A 87 -1.54 -15.53 -6.96
N SER A 88 -1.20 -14.24 -7.07
CA SER A 88 -2.03 -13.23 -7.73
C SER A 88 -1.34 -12.47 -8.86
N GLU A 89 -0.21 -12.98 -9.37
CA GLU A 89 0.54 -12.35 -10.47
C GLU A 89 -0.30 -12.26 -11.75
N ASP A 90 -0.99 -13.34 -12.13
CA ASP A 90 -1.87 -13.37 -13.30
C ASP A 90 -3.03 -12.36 -13.16
N LEU A 91 -3.61 -12.27 -11.95
CA LEU A 91 -4.66 -11.31 -11.65
C LEU A 91 -4.17 -9.86 -11.77
N LEU A 92 -2.94 -9.58 -11.32
CA LEU A 92 -2.32 -8.28 -11.47
C LEU A 92 -2.12 -7.93 -12.95
N GLN A 93 -1.68 -8.89 -13.76
CA GLN A 93 -1.53 -8.70 -15.21
C GLN A 93 -2.89 -8.39 -15.87
N ASP A 94 -3.93 -9.13 -15.53
CA ASP A 94 -5.28 -8.86 -16.00
C ASP A 94 -5.79 -7.46 -15.64
N LEU A 95 -5.41 -6.97 -14.45
CA LEU A 95 -5.73 -5.61 -14.03
C LEU A 95 -4.96 -4.56 -14.82
N TYR A 96 -3.69 -4.79 -15.15
CA TYR A 96 -2.88 -3.87 -15.98
C TYR A 96 -3.43 -3.71 -17.39
N ASP A 97 -4.07 -4.74 -17.94
CA ASP A 97 -4.67 -4.67 -19.27
C ASP A 97 -5.93 -3.76 -19.32
N VAL A 98 -6.53 -3.48 -18.17
CA VAL A 98 -7.80 -2.72 -18.09
C VAL A 98 -7.63 -1.39 -17.35
N TYR A 99 -6.83 -1.36 -16.30
CA TYR A 99 -6.65 -0.18 -15.44
C TYR A 99 -5.26 0.43 -15.64
N SER A 100 -5.10 1.68 -15.22
CA SER A 100 -3.77 2.27 -15.12
C SER A 100 -2.89 1.50 -14.15
N ALA A 101 -1.57 1.50 -14.35
CA ALA A 101 -0.64 0.82 -13.44
C ALA A 101 -0.84 1.23 -11.98
N SER A 102 -1.04 2.52 -11.72
CA SER A 102 -1.30 3.03 -10.37
C SER A 102 -2.62 2.52 -9.77
N ASP A 103 -3.70 2.43 -10.59
CA ASP A 103 -4.99 1.95 -10.10
C ASP A 103 -4.95 0.43 -9.88
N ALA A 104 -4.33 -0.35 -10.78
CA ALA A 104 -4.14 -1.79 -10.64
C ALA A 104 -3.35 -2.14 -9.37
N GLN A 105 -2.21 -1.48 -9.15
CA GLN A 105 -1.40 -1.66 -7.94
C GLN A 105 -2.17 -1.29 -6.67
N ARG A 106 -2.98 -0.24 -6.72
CA ARG A 106 -3.81 0.17 -5.57
C ARG A 106 -4.91 -0.84 -5.28
N ILE A 107 -5.55 -1.40 -6.32
CA ILE A 107 -6.53 -2.49 -6.17
C ILE A 107 -5.86 -3.68 -5.48
N MET A 108 -4.71 -4.13 -5.99
CA MET A 108 -3.99 -5.28 -5.46
C MET A 108 -3.50 -5.05 -4.02
N ALA A 109 -2.96 -3.87 -3.71
CA ALA A 109 -2.54 -3.54 -2.36
C ALA A 109 -3.71 -3.57 -1.36
N LEU A 110 -4.85 -2.97 -1.72
CA LEU A 110 -6.05 -2.97 -0.88
C LEU A 110 -6.63 -4.38 -0.70
N ALA A 111 -6.70 -5.18 -1.78
CA ALA A 111 -7.17 -6.56 -1.73
C ALA A 111 -6.25 -7.42 -0.83
N SER A 112 -4.95 -7.36 -1.04
CA SER A 112 -3.95 -8.10 -0.25
C SER A 112 -4.02 -7.74 1.23
N LEU A 113 -4.15 -6.46 1.58
CA LEU A 113 -4.33 -6.02 2.97
C LEU A 113 -5.64 -6.52 3.58
N ARG A 114 -6.72 -6.63 2.81
CA ARG A 114 -7.99 -7.19 3.26
C ARG A 114 -7.90 -8.70 3.50
N VAL A 115 -7.14 -9.43 2.69
CA VAL A 115 -6.86 -10.86 2.90
C VAL A 115 -6.03 -11.05 4.17
N LEU A 116 -4.95 -10.28 4.34
CA LEU A 116 -4.10 -10.36 5.53
C LEU A 116 -4.82 -9.96 6.83
N LYS A 117 -5.71 -8.98 6.74
CA LYS A 117 -6.43 -8.38 7.87
C LYS A 117 -7.89 -8.11 7.50
N PRO A 118 -8.77 -9.13 7.53
CA PRO A 118 -10.15 -9.01 7.05
C PRO A 118 -10.98 -7.91 7.72
N LYS A 119 -10.66 -7.56 8.96
CA LYS A 119 -11.35 -6.52 9.75
C LYS A 119 -10.66 -5.16 9.72
N ILE A 120 -9.71 -4.94 8.80
CA ILE A 120 -8.99 -3.66 8.73
C ILE A 120 -9.93 -2.51 8.39
N THR A 121 -9.86 -1.44 9.13
CA THR A 121 -10.61 -0.20 8.83
C THR A 121 -9.82 0.69 7.86
N ALA A 122 -10.50 1.51 7.06
CA ALA A 122 -9.85 2.43 6.11
C ALA A 122 -8.80 3.33 6.77
N ARG A 123 -9.01 3.76 8.02
CA ARG A 123 -8.06 4.58 8.79
C ARG A 123 -6.73 3.85 9.07
N ARG A 124 -6.74 2.53 9.18
CA ARG A 124 -5.56 1.71 9.53
C ARG A 124 -4.83 1.16 8.31
N VAL A 125 -5.44 1.20 7.13
CA VAL A 125 -4.85 0.64 5.89
C VAL A 125 -3.47 1.22 5.61
N GLY A 126 -3.30 2.54 5.64
CA GLY A 126 -2.00 3.17 5.37
C GLY A 126 -0.90 2.78 6.36
N THR A 127 -1.26 2.53 7.63
CA THR A 127 -0.29 2.06 8.64
C THR A 127 0.10 0.61 8.41
N GLU A 128 -0.87 -0.26 8.13
CA GLU A 128 -0.60 -1.68 7.87
C GLU A 128 0.13 -1.90 6.54
N TYR A 129 -0.17 -1.09 5.52
CA TYR A 129 0.58 -1.07 4.27
C TYR A 129 2.08 -0.85 4.51
N ARG A 130 2.46 0.16 5.30
CA ARG A 130 3.86 0.44 5.62
C ARG A 130 4.54 -0.64 6.47
N ARG A 131 3.77 -1.47 7.19
CA ARG A 131 4.27 -2.56 8.03
C ARG A 131 4.38 -3.91 7.34
N THR A 132 3.85 -4.03 6.12
CA THR A 132 3.85 -5.26 5.33
C THR A 132 4.72 -5.11 4.10
N PHE A 133 5.21 -6.22 3.58
CA PHE A 133 6.02 -6.24 2.36
C PHE A 133 5.23 -5.83 1.10
N ILE A 134 3.90 -5.68 1.22
CA ILE A 134 3.03 -5.12 0.17
C ILE A 134 3.52 -3.73 -0.27
N SER A 135 4.06 -2.92 0.65
CA SER A 135 4.64 -1.62 0.34
C SER A 135 5.90 -1.69 -0.55
N ARG A 136 6.53 -2.85 -0.66
CA ARG A 136 7.68 -3.10 -1.54
C ARG A 136 7.25 -3.62 -2.91
N TYR A 137 6.18 -4.43 -2.96
CA TYR A 137 5.59 -4.86 -4.24
C TYR A 137 4.87 -3.73 -4.96
N TYR A 138 4.19 -2.87 -4.24
CA TYR A 138 3.41 -1.74 -4.77
C TYR A 138 3.85 -0.46 -4.06
N PRO A 139 5.00 0.15 -4.45
CA PRO A 139 5.56 1.30 -3.75
C PRO A 139 4.74 2.58 -3.96
N ASP A 140 4.96 3.55 -3.08
CA ASP A 140 4.50 4.94 -3.18
C ASP A 140 2.97 5.15 -3.29
N LEU A 141 2.18 4.19 -2.80
CA LEU A 141 0.73 4.31 -2.82
C LEU A 141 0.21 5.21 -1.68
N ALA A 142 -0.56 6.23 -2.05
CA ALA A 142 -1.32 7.02 -1.10
C ALA A 142 -2.57 6.24 -0.64
N LEU A 143 -2.56 5.77 0.61
CA LEU A 143 -3.61 4.95 1.22
C LEU A 143 -4.17 5.57 2.51
N SER A 144 -4.40 6.90 2.51
CA SER A 144 -5.19 7.53 3.55
C SER A 144 -6.68 7.15 3.44
N ALA A 145 -7.45 7.26 4.51
CA ALA A 145 -8.87 6.93 4.50
C ALA A 145 -9.65 7.71 3.42
N ASN A 146 -9.35 9.00 3.27
CA ASN A 146 -9.99 9.85 2.25
C ASN A 146 -9.58 9.43 0.84
N THR A 147 -8.28 9.17 0.61
CA THR A 147 -7.78 8.71 -0.70
C THR A 147 -8.41 7.37 -1.09
N ILE A 148 -8.56 6.44 -0.14
CA ILE A 148 -9.22 5.16 -0.38
C ILE A 148 -10.70 5.38 -0.72
N SER A 149 -11.42 6.23 0.02
CA SER A 149 -12.83 6.51 -0.24
C SER A 149 -13.05 7.09 -1.65
N THR A 150 -12.28 8.11 -2.02
CA THR A 150 -12.34 8.71 -3.36
C THR A 150 -11.97 7.70 -4.46
N PHE A 151 -10.98 6.86 -4.20
CA PHE A 151 -10.56 5.83 -5.15
C PHE A 151 -11.65 4.78 -5.36
N LEU A 152 -12.27 4.29 -4.29
CA LEU A 152 -13.36 3.31 -4.38
C LEU A 152 -14.60 3.89 -5.05
N GLN A 153 -14.90 5.16 -4.81
CA GLN A 153 -15.97 5.86 -5.52
C GLN A 153 -15.68 5.89 -7.03
N LYS A 154 -14.48 6.33 -7.44
CA LYS A 154 -14.05 6.33 -8.85
C LYS A 154 -14.15 4.94 -9.50
N LEU A 155 -13.73 3.89 -8.81
CA LEU A 155 -13.86 2.52 -9.30
C LEU A 155 -15.33 2.09 -9.44
N GLY A 156 -16.19 2.52 -8.52
CA GLY A 156 -17.63 2.25 -8.57
C GLY A 156 -18.31 2.92 -9.76
N GLU A 157 -17.92 4.15 -10.08
CA GLU A 157 -18.44 4.94 -11.20
C GLU A 157 -17.96 4.42 -12.57
N ASP A 158 -16.76 3.83 -12.66
CA ASP A 158 -16.19 3.29 -13.89
C ASP A 158 -16.71 1.87 -14.20
N GLY A 159 -18.00 1.79 -14.53
CA GLY A 159 -18.65 0.52 -14.87
C GLY A 159 -18.05 -0.15 -16.10
N ALA A 160 -17.61 0.62 -17.11
CA ALA A 160 -17.07 0.10 -18.35
C ALA A 160 -15.77 -0.69 -18.15
N LYS A 161 -14.85 -0.19 -17.32
CA LYS A 161 -13.62 -0.92 -17.00
C LYS A 161 -13.90 -2.18 -16.19
N ARG A 162 -14.81 -2.10 -15.21
CA ARG A 162 -15.22 -3.27 -14.44
C ARG A 162 -15.81 -4.34 -15.35
N GLU A 163 -16.69 -3.97 -16.28
CA GLU A 163 -17.28 -4.90 -17.27
C GLU A 163 -16.19 -5.52 -18.15
N THR A 164 -15.23 -4.71 -18.64
CA THR A 164 -14.11 -5.21 -19.45
C THR A 164 -13.27 -6.22 -18.68
N PHE A 165 -12.97 -5.93 -17.41
CA PHE A 165 -12.24 -6.85 -16.54
C PHE A 165 -13.01 -8.16 -16.34
N TYR A 166 -14.31 -8.11 -16.05
CA TYR A 166 -15.15 -9.30 -15.89
C TYR A 166 -15.24 -10.13 -17.18
N LYS A 167 -15.43 -9.50 -18.34
CA LYS A 167 -15.42 -10.19 -19.65
C LYS A 167 -14.10 -10.93 -19.87
N LYS A 168 -12.99 -10.32 -19.51
CA LYS A 168 -11.68 -10.98 -19.59
C LYS A 168 -11.63 -12.22 -18.70
N ARG A 169 -12.06 -12.14 -17.44
CA ARG A 169 -12.11 -13.29 -16.52
C ARG A 169 -13.05 -14.39 -17.04
N ILE A 170 -14.24 -14.04 -17.47
CA ILE A 170 -15.24 -14.97 -18.00
C ILE A 170 -14.76 -15.65 -19.29
N SER A 171 -13.97 -14.97 -20.12
CA SER A 171 -13.42 -15.54 -21.35
C SER A 171 -12.51 -16.75 -21.11
N LEU A 172 -11.91 -16.87 -19.92
CA LEU A 172 -11.06 -17.98 -19.51
C LEU A 172 -11.83 -19.24 -19.14
N VAL A 173 -13.16 -19.16 -18.98
CA VAL A 173 -14.02 -20.30 -18.68
C VAL A 173 -14.14 -21.21 -19.90
N GLU A 174 -13.86 -22.49 -19.72
CA GLU A 174 -14.05 -23.52 -20.74
C GLU A 174 -15.44 -24.17 -20.63
N LYS A 175 -15.86 -24.89 -21.66
CA LYS A 175 -17.18 -25.55 -21.69
C LYS A 175 -17.36 -26.62 -20.60
N THR A 176 -16.26 -27.21 -20.18
CA THR A 176 -16.20 -28.27 -19.17
C THR A 176 -16.09 -27.76 -17.74
N HIS A 177 -15.83 -26.46 -17.57
CA HIS A 177 -15.71 -25.86 -16.22
C HIS A 177 -17.05 -25.77 -15.53
N HIS A 178 -17.06 -25.93 -14.22
CA HIS A 178 -18.22 -25.70 -13.36
C HIS A 178 -18.18 -24.27 -12.83
N VAL A 179 -19.24 -23.53 -13.05
CA VAL A 179 -19.39 -22.15 -12.59
C VAL A 179 -20.39 -22.13 -11.45
N ALA A 180 -19.91 -21.94 -10.23
CA ALA A 180 -20.78 -21.74 -9.07
C ALA A 180 -21.26 -20.29 -9.04
N ILE A 181 -22.59 -20.10 -8.93
CA ILE A 181 -23.22 -18.77 -8.76
C ILE A 181 -23.94 -18.74 -7.43
N ASP A 182 -23.53 -17.82 -6.55
CA ASP A 182 -24.14 -17.68 -5.24
C ASP A 182 -24.45 -16.21 -4.90
N GLY A 183 -25.48 -16.02 -4.11
CA GLY A 183 -25.94 -14.71 -3.66
C GLY A 183 -25.80 -14.56 -2.13
N THR A 184 -25.25 -13.46 -1.69
CA THR A 184 -25.13 -13.14 -0.27
C THR A 184 -25.74 -11.77 0.05
N LEU A 185 -26.37 -11.69 1.22
CA LEU A 185 -26.85 -10.42 1.76
C LEU A 185 -25.76 -9.75 2.59
N LYS A 186 -25.58 -8.47 2.37
CA LYS A 186 -24.70 -7.61 3.17
C LYS A 186 -25.53 -6.52 3.82
N GLN A 187 -25.46 -6.45 5.14
CA GLN A 187 -26.12 -5.39 5.88
C GLN A 187 -25.61 -4.03 5.41
N ASP A 188 -26.53 -3.14 5.08
CA ASP A 188 -26.25 -1.77 4.68
C ASP A 188 -26.78 -0.79 5.73
N SER A 189 -25.91 0.07 6.22
CA SER A 189 -26.24 1.15 7.15
C SER A 189 -26.28 2.51 6.48
N SER A 190 -26.13 2.58 5.15
CA SER A 190 -26.21 3.82 4.39
C SER A 190 -27.66 4.32 4.31
N SER A 191 -27.85 5.62 4.51
CA SER A 191 -29.12 6.31 4.28
C SER A 191 -29.34 6.76 2.83
N PHE A 192 -28.31 6.62 1.98
CA PHE A 192 -28.30 7.16 0.61
C PHE A 192 -28.12 6.07 -0.47
N ASN A 193 -28.21 4.81 -0.12
CA ASN A 193 -28.02 3.73 -1.07
C ASN A 193 -29.39 3.24 -1.58
N ASP A 194 -29.68 3.50 -2.84
CA ASP A 194 -30.96 3.15 -3.50
C ASP A 194 -31.16 1.64 -3.62
N LEU A 195 -30.08 0.84 -3.55
CA LEU A 195 -30.16 -0.62 -3.55
C LEU A 195 -30.45 -1.20 -2.16
N SER A 196 -30.48 -0.36 -1.14
CA SER A 196 -30.72 -0.76 0.24
C SER A 196 -32.20 -1.07 0.48
N ALA A 197 -32.52 -2.32 0.77
CA ALA A 197 -33.89 -2.78 0.95
C ALA A 197 -34.02 -3.77 2.11
N PHE A 198 -35.23 -3.88 2.66
CA PHE A 198 -35.52 -4.90 3.68
C PHE A 198 -35.70 -6.27 3.03
N SER A 199 -34.94 -7.24 3.50
CA SER A 199 -35.00 -8.62 3.02
C SER A 199 -35.68 -9.53 4.04
N ARG A 200 -36.52 -10.45 3.56
CA ARG A 200 -37.09 -11.53 4.40
C ARG A 200 -36.02 -12.51 4.87
N LYS A 201 -34.90 -12.60 4.12
CA LYS A 201 -33.74 -13.46 4.41
C LYS A 201 -32.65 -12.72 5.19
N ALA A 202 -32.90 -11.47 5.62
CA ALA A 202 -31.93 -10.68 6.38
C ALA A 202 -31.50 -11.43 7.65
N ARG A 203 -30.18 -11.43 7.88
CA ARG A 203 -29.59 -12.02 9.08
C ARG A 203 -30.00 -11.28 10.35
N VAL A 204 -30.17 -9.96 10.23
CA VAL A 204 -30.61 -9.08 11.31
C VAL A 204 -31.95 -8.47 10.92
N LYS A 205 -33.02 -8.83 11.65
CA LYS A 205 -34.36 -8.29 11.39
C LYS A 205 -34.38 -6.78 11.63
N GLY A 206 -35.07 -6.06 10.75
CA GLY A 206 -35.23 -4.62 10.84
C GLY A 206 -34.03 -3.81 10.28
N CYS A 207 -33.00 -4.47 9.76
CA CYS A 207 -31.90 -3.83 9.02
C CYS A 207 -32.17 -3.94 7.52
N ARG A 208 -31.63 -2.96 6.78
CA ARG A 208 -31.59 -3.00 5.33
C ARG A 208 -30.36 -3.74 4.86
N ASP A 209 -30.47 -4.42 3.74
CA ASP A 209 -29.40 -5.17 3.10
C ASP A 209 -29.25 -4.74 1.64
N ILE A 210 -28.10 -5.06 1.08
CA ILE A 210 -27.86 -5.17 -0.36
C ILE A 210 -27.59 -6.64 -0.69
N SER A 211 -27.98 -7.07 -1.87
CA SER A 211 -27.65 -8.40 -2.39
C SER A 211 -26.43 -8.32 -3.29
N VAL A 212 -25.47 -9.23 -3.09
CA VAL A 212 -24.31 -9.39 -3.97
C VAL A 212 -24.35 -10.79 -4.54
N ILE A 213 -24.48 -10.90 -5.85
CA ILE A 213 -24.38 -12.17 -6.59
C ILE A 213 -22.99 -12.21 -7.22
N TYR A 214 -22.32 -13.33 -7.15
CA TYR A 214 -20.99 -13.54 -7.74
C TYR A 214 -20.91 -14.92 -8.38
N ALA A 215 -20.05 -15.01 -9.41
CA ALA A 215 -19.72 -16.23 -10.09
C ALA A 215 -18.27 -16.62 -9.79
N TYR A 216 -18.04 -17.93 -9.69
CA TYR A 216 -16.75 -18.53 -9.36
C TYR A 216 -16.49 -19.74 -10.25
N ASP A 217 -15.32 -19.80 -10.89
CA ASP A 217 -14.86 -20.97 -11.65
C ASP A 217 -14.23 -21.98 -10.68
N LEU A 218 -14.84 -23.16 -10.56
CA LEU A 218 -14.39 -24.18 -9.61
C LEU A 218 -13.12 -24.88 -10.04
N GLU A 219 -12.87 -25.04 -11.34
CA GLU A 219 -11.65 -25.68 -11.85
C GLU A 219 -10.43 -24.77 -11.68
N ARG A 220 -10.61 -23.48 -11.96
CA ARG A 220 -9.54 -22.48 -11.78
C ARG A 220 -9.42 -21.98 -10.36
N MET A 221 -10.40 -22.26 -9.51
CA MET A 221 -10.48 -21.73 -8.14
C MET A 221 -10.44 -20.20 -8.09
N GLU A 222 -11.14 -19.53 -9.02
CA GLU A 222 -11.05 -18.09 -9.21
C GLU A 222 -12.42 -17.40 -9.33
N PRO A 223 -12.61 -16.20 -8.74
CA PRO A 223 -13.79 -15.39 -8.97
C PRO A 223 -13.79 -14.84 -10.41
N LEU A 224 -14.97 -14.86 -11.03
CA LEU A 224 -15.18 -14.37 -12.40
C LEU A 224 -15.74 -12.95 -12.42
N CYS A 225 -16.88 -12.74 -11.77
CA CYS A 225 -17.57 -11.46 -11.72
C CYS A 225 -18.46 -11.36 -10.48
N ALA A 226 -18.91 -10.14 -10.19
CA ALA A 226 -19.87 -9.86 -9.14
C ALA A 226 -20.78 -8.70 -9.55
N GLU A 227 -22.04 -8.73 -9.11
CA GLU A 227 -23.01 -7.67 -9.33
C GLU A 227 -23.84 -7.42 -8.07
N VAL A 228 -24.22 -6.17 -7.86
CA VAL A 228 -24.99 -5.75 -6.69
C VAL A 228 -26.44 -5.54 -7.11
N PHE A 229 -27.36 -6.11 -6.34
CA PHE A 229 -28.81 -6.01 -6.52
C PHE A 229 -29.48 -5.44 -5.27
N PRO A 230 -30.71 -4.96 -5.38
CA PRO A 230 -31.49 -4.58 -4.21
C PRO A 230 -31.57 -5.71 -3.18
N GLY A 231 -31.52 -5.38 -1.89
CA GLY A 231 -31.47 -6.35 -0.79
C GLY A 231 -32.63 -7.34 -0.73
N ASN A 232 -33.76 -6.99 -1.34
CA ASN A 232 -34.96 -7.88 -1.44
C ASN A 232 -34.97 -8.77 -2.69
N SER A 233 -33.93 -8.70 -3.55
CA SER A 233 -33.89 -9.33 -4.88
C SER A 233 -33.04 -10.59 -4.94
N ILE A 234 -33.02 -11.43 -3.91
CA ILE A 234 -32.39 -12.77 -4.02
C ILE A 234 -33.48 -13.78 -4.48
N ASP A 235 -33.69 -13.83 -5.77
CA ASP A 235 -34.63 -14.72 -6.42
C ASP A 235 -34.11 -15.20 -7.79
N ALA A 236 -34.83 -16.10 -8.43
CA ALA A 236 -34.47 -16.64 -9.75
C ALA A 236 -34.32 -15.54 -10.82
N THR A 237 -35.06 -14.43 -10.69
CA THR A 237 -35.01 -13.31 -11.63
C THR A 237 -33.66 -12.61 -11.56
N SER A 238 -33.16 -12.37 -10.36
CA SER A 238 -31.84 -11.73 -10.14
C SER A 238 -30.68 -12.62 -10.64
N TYR A 239 -30.74 -13.93 -10.39
CA TYR A 239 -29.74 -14.88 -10.92
C TYR A 239 -29.76 -14.92 -12.44
N ARG A 240 -30.95 -14.94 -13.06
CA ARG A 240 -31.07 -14.87 -14.51
C ARG A 240 -30.53 -13.55 -15.06
N ALA A 241 -30.87 -12.43 -14.46
CA ALA A 241 -30.36 -11.12 -14.84
C ALA A 241 -28.82 -11.09 -14.74
N PHE A 242 -28.26 -11.60 -13.65
CA PHE A 242 -26.82 -11.69 -13.44
C PHE A 242 -26.11 -12.49 -14.54
N ILE A 243 -26.63 -13.66 -14.91
CA ILE A 243 -26.05 -14.50 -15.98
C ILE A 243 -26.10 -13.77 -17.33
N VAL A 244 -27.22 -13.12 -17.65
CA VAL A 244 -27.40 -12.37 -18.89
C VAL A 244 -26.52 -11.13 -18.95
N ASN A 245 -26.50 -10.32 -17.89
CA ASN A 245 -25.74 -9.07 -17.83
C ASN A 245 -24.23 -9.32 -17.95
N ASN A 246 -23.74 -10.40 -17.38
CA ASN A 246 -22.31 -10.74 -17.39
C ASN A 246 -21.92 -11.67 -18.56
N ASP A 247 -22.86 -11.98 -19.45
CA ASP A 247 -22.63 -12.83 -20.65
C ASP A 247 -21.98 -14.20 -20.34
N ILE A 248 -22.42 -14.85 -19.26
CA ILE A 248 -21.92 -16.16 -18.85
C ILE A 248 -22.56 -17.23 -19.75
N ARG A 249 -21.86 -17.58 -20.85
CA ARG A 249 -22.36 -18.50 -21.89
C ARG A 249 -21.64 -19.84 -21.90
N LYS A 250 -20.56 -19.97 -21.18
CA LYS A 250 -19.75 -21.18 -21.12
C LYS A 250 -19.75 -21.74 -19.70
N GLY A 251 -19.43 -23.01 -19.62
CA GLY A 251 -19.40 -23.74 -18.36
C GLY A 251 -20.75 -24.33 -17.95
N ILE A 252 -20.70 -25.19 -16.95
CA ILE A 252 -21.85 -25.83 -16.31
C ILE A 252 -22.19 -25.01 -15.07
N VAL A 253 -23.32 -24.33 -15.10
CA VAL A 253 -23.78 -23.51 -13.98
C VAL A 253 -24.36 -24.39 -12.88
N LEU A 254 -23.89 -24.21 -11.64
CA LEU A 254 -24.32 -24.89 -10.42
C LEU A 254 -25.04 -23.92 -9.48
#